data_33af499b12559ba076b024d144c3ae7a
#
_entry.id   33af499b12559ba076b024d144c3ae7a
#
_cell.length_a   1.000
_cell.length_b   1.000
_cell.length_c   1.000
_cell.angle_alpha   90.00
_cell.angle_beta   90.00
_cell.angle_gamma   90.00
#
_symmetry.space_group_name_H-M   'P 1'
#
loop_
_entity.id
_entity.type
_entity.pdbx_description
1 polymer ?
#
loop_
_entity_poly.entity_id
_entity_poly.type
_entity_poly.pdbx_seq_one_letter_code
_entity_poly.pdbx_strand_id
1 'polypeptide(L)'
;MSKKEKFIAETTPRYTTKGHFFTLGKGILDGEVIPEVDVNIPLRTINRHGLIAGATGTGKTKTLQAFVEQLSHHGISSLVMDIKGDLSGIAATGEMNSRIQERYDKTKLPYQPQAFPVELMSLSAEKGVKLRATVTEFGPVLLSKILGLNDTQTSIMSIVFKYCDDKGLPLIDLEDLKKVLQYVTDNERGKKELADGYGSIAPASLGAILRSIVALEQQGATQIFGEPSFDVLDLLKTRNEKGVVNILRVVDIQNKPALFSTFILSLFAEIYLTLPEAGDLDKPKLAVFIDEAHLIFKDAPKVLLEQIETMVKLIRSKGVGIYFITQVPGDIPESVLSQLGQKIQHALRGFTAKDKKEISKAVENYPSSEFYKASELIQSLGIGEAFVTALDEKGIPTPLVHTYLISPESRMDILSPEEIDNLVNQSELVRKYNQTIDKESAYEILLRRMNEEEGNSTNTETCKPQQSKPAKEEPSMFESILGSPMVKTFGKTLMREGAKAIMGMIGLKKTSKGSKK
;
A
#
# COMPACT_ATOMS: atom_id res chain seq x y z
N MET A 1 -24.95 -25.37 35.13
CA MET A 1 -24.41 -25.15 33.81
C MET A 1 -22.97 -25.61 33.81
N SER A 2 -22.59 -26.55 32.94
CA SER A 2 -21.21 -26.99 32.84
C SER A 2 -20.34 -25.84 32.23
N LYS A 3 -19.01 -25.92 32.40
CA LYS A 3 -18.09 -24.92 31.79
C LYS A 3 -18.29 -24.83 30.27
N LYS A 4 -18.51 -25.97 29.61
CA LYS A 4 -18.80 -26.05 28.16
C LYS A 4 -20.11 -25.35 27.82
N GLU A 5 -21.20 -25.63 28.53
CA GLU A 5 -22.50 -24.97 28.30
C GLU A 5 -22.40 -23.45 28.48
N LYS A 6 -21.68 -23.02 29.54
CA LYS A 6 -21.44 -21.60 29.78
C LYS A 6 -20.64 -20.95 28.62
N PHE A 7 -19.56 -21.61 28.16
CA PHE A 7 -18.74 -21.15 27.05
C PHE A 7 -19.58 -20.98 25.77
N ILE A 8 -20.41 -21.99 25.41
CA ILE A 8 -21.30 -21.91 24.25
C ILE A 8 -22.30 -20.77 24.42
N ALA A 9 -22.95 -20.66 25.54
CA ALA A 9 -24.01 -19.67 25.80
C ALA A 9 -23.50 -18.23 25.76
N GLU A 10 -22.26 -17.96 26.19
CA GLU A 10 -21.69 -16.62 26.22
C GLU A 10 -20.95 -16.25 24.93
N THR A 11 -20.35 -17.22 24.23
CA THR A 11 -19.52 -16.98 23.05
C THR A 11 -20.34 -16.95 21.78
N THR A 12 -21.21 -17.94 21.54
CA THR A 12 -21.97 -18.08 20.30
C THR A 12 -22.77 -16.82 19.92
N PRO A 13 -23.52 -16.18 20.86
CA PRO A 13 -24.28 -14.97 20.49
C PRO A 13 -23.41 -13.78 20.06
N ARG A 14 -22.18 -13.72 20.57
CA ARG A 14 -21.23 -12.64 20.29
C ARG A 14 -20.51 -12.78 18.96
N TYR A 15 -20.47 -13.99 18.40
CA TYR A 15 -19.94 -14.29 17.08
C TYR A 15 -21.03 -14.59 16.05
N THR A 16 -22.30 -14.55 16.46
CA THR A 16 -23.44 -14.63 15.54
C THR A 16 -23.63 -13.28 14.84
N THR A 17 -23.72 -13.31 13.52
CA THR A 17 -23.95 -12.13 12.69
C THR A 17 -25.14 -12.37 11.76
N LYS A 18 -25.88 -11.31 11.44
CA LYS A 18 -27.01 -11.34 10.50
C LYS A 18 -26.60 -10.98 9.09
N GLY A 19 -25.50 -10.23 8.95
CA GLY A 19 -24.96 -9.78 7.67
C GLY A 19 -24.08 -10.82 6.99
N HIS A 20 -23.33 -10.38 5.99
CA HIS A 20 -22.32 -11.22 5.33
C HIS A 20 -21.12 -11.48 6.25
N PHE A 21 -20.68 -12.72 6.32
CA PHE A 21 -19.54 -13.15 7.13
C PHE A 21 -18.85 -14.36 6.50
N PHE A 22 -17.68 -14.70 7.01
CA PHE A 22 -17.07 -16.01 6.84
C PHE A 22 -16.68 -16.59 8.19
N THR A 23 -16.60 -17.92 8.27
CA THR A 23 -16.18 -18.63 9.48
C THR A 23 -14.66 -18.85 9.43
N LEU A 24 -13.93 -18.27 10.38
CA LEU A 24 -12.47 -18.39 10.48
C LEU A 24 -12.05 -19.71 11.16
N GLY A 25 -12.92 -20.32 11.94
CA GLY A 25 -12.66 -21.56 12.65
C GLY A 25 -13.70 -21.87 13.72
N LYS A 26 -13.36 -22.80 14.60
CA LYS A 26 -14.19 -23.23 15.73
C LYS A 26 -13.51 -22.96 17.07
N GLY A 27 -14.28 -22.64 18.09
CA GLY A 27 -13.76 -22.46 19.44
C GLY A 27 -13.16 -23.73 20.01
N ILE A 28 -12.09 -23.58 20.82
CA ILE A 28 -11.48 -24.66 21.61
C ILE A 28 -11.68 -24.33 23.06
N LEU A 29 -12.09 -25.33 23.86
CA LEU A 29 -12.16 -25.22 25.30
C LEU A 29 -11.49 -26.44 25.94
N ASP A 30 -10.56 -26.19 26.86
CA ASP A 30 -9.83 -27.25 27.60
C ASP A 30 -9.17 -28.30 26.68
N GLY A 31 -8.70 -27.85 25.48
CA GLY A 31 -8.05 -28.69 24.46
C GLY A 31 -9.00 -29.39 23.48
N GLU A 32 -10.32 -29.27 23.67
CA GLU A 32 -11.31 -29.85 22.77
C GLU A 32 -11.92 -28.80 21.83
N VAL A 33 -12.06 -29.16 20.55
CA VAL A 33 -12.81 -28.35 19.58
C VAL A 33 -14.30 -28.42 19.91
N ILE A 34 -14.95 -27.27 20.01
CA ILE A 34 -16.38 -27.13 20.28
C ILE A 34 -17.09 -26.78 18.97
N PRO A 35 -17.69 -27.76 18.27
CA PRO A 35 -18.28 -27.53 16.92
C PRO A 35 -19.44 -26.54 16.94
N GLU A 36 -20.07 -26.30 18.06
CA GLU A 36 -21.19 -25.37 18.23
C GLU A 36 -20.75 -23.89 18.32
N VAL A 37 -19.44 -23.63 18.47
CA VAL A 37 -18.89 -22.27 18.59
C VAL A 37 -18.17 -21.88 17.30
N ASP A 38 -18.90 -21.27 16.38
CA ASP A 38 -18.34 -20.64 15.18
C ASP A 38 -17.65 -19.33 15.52
N VAL A 39 -16.42 -19.14 15.00
CA VAL A 39 -15.71 -17.87 15.05
C VAL A 39 -15.92 -17.15 13.73
N ASN A 40 -17.01 -16.39 13.67
CA ASN A 40 -17.42 -15.68 12.45
C ASN A 40 -16.84 -14.28 12.41
N ILE A 41 -16.41 -13.88 11.23
CA ILE A 41 -15.86 -12.55 10.93
C ILE A 41 -16.86 -11.80 10.04
N PRO A 42 -17.53 -10.74 10.55
CA PRO A 42 -18.45 -9.94 9.75
C PRO A 42 -17.71 -9.14 8.67
N LEU A 43 -18.15 -9.23 7.41
CA LEU A 43 -17.47 -8.53 6.31
C LEU A 43 -17.53 -7.01 6.44
N ARG A 44 -18.61 -6.46 6.98
CA ARG A 44 -18.77 -5.02 7.19
C ARG A 44 -17.74 -4.40 8.15
N THR A 45 -17.05 -5.23 8.97
CA THR A 45 -16.04 -4.76 9.92
C THR A 45 -14.60 -4.96 9.43
N ILE A 46 -14.40 -5.53 8.25
CA ILE A 46 -13.06 -5.75 7.67
C ILE A 46 -12.30 -4.42 7.47
N ASN A 47 -13.00 -3.33 7.13
CA ASN A 47 -12.38 -2.00 7.01
C ASN A 47 -11.97 -1.37 8.36
N ARG A 48 -12.18 -2.08 9.48
CA ARG A 48 -11.73 -1.68 10.83
C ARG A 48 -10.32 -2.14 11.17
N HIS A 49 -9.60 -2.60 10.16
CA HIS A 49 -8.22 -3.05 10.21
C HIS A 49 -7.99 -4.24 11.13
N GLY A 50 -6.83 -4.88 11.00
CA GLY A 50 -6.53 -6.06 11.80
C GLY A 50 -5.05 -6.37 11.97
N LEU A 51 -4.78 -7.31 12.85
CA LEU A 51 -3.46 -7.85 13.18
C LEU A 51 -3.49 -9.37 13.09
N ILE A 52 -2.49 -9.96 12.43
CA ILE A 52 -2.17 -11.38 12.50
C ILE A 52 -0.76 -11.49 13.07
N ALA A 53 -0.62 -11.89 14.33
CA ALA A 53 0.67 -11.96 14.99
C ALA A 53 1.00 -13.37 15.48
N GLY A 54 2.29 -13.68 15.64
CA GLY A 54 2.77 -14.94 16.19
C GLY A 54 4.17 -15.32 15.75
N ALA A 55 4.82 -16.21 16.45
CA ALA A 55 6.17 -16.68 16.17
C ALA A 55 6.26 -17.37 14.78
N THR A 56 7.46 -17.49 14.25
CA THR A 56 7.72 -18.22 12.99
C THR A 56 7.27 -19.67 13.11
N GLY A 57 6.65 -20.21 12.05
CA GLY A 57 6.18 -21.59 11.99
C GLY A 57 4.87 -21.87 12.73
N THR A 58 4.16 -20.87 13.27
CA THR A 58 2.89 -21.06 13.98
C THR A 58 1.66 -21.08 13.07
N GLY A 59 1.82 -20.76 11.78
CA GLY A 59 0.74 -20.80 10.80
C GLY A 59 0.24 -19.44 10.30
N LYS A 60 0.90 -18.32 10.64
CA LYS A 60 0.49 -16.97 10.19
C LYS A 60 0.22 -16.85 8.69
N THR A 61 1.19 -17.28 7.86
CA THR A 61 1.05 -17.21 6.38
C THR A 61 -0.14 -18.03 5.90
N LYS A 62 -0.41 -19.19 6.51
CA LYS A 62 -1.58 -20.02 6.14
C LYS A 62 -2.90 -19.41 6.62
N THR A 63 -2.89 -18.73 7.74
CA THR A 63 -4.05 -17.93 8.18
C THR A 63 -4.30 -16.74 7.26
N LEU A 64 -3.25 -16.02 6.86
CA LEU A 64 -3.34 -14.96 5.85
C LEU A 64 -3.91 -15.51 4.54
N GLN A 65 -3.37 -16.63 4.05
CA GLN A 65 -3.82 -17.30 2.83
C GLN A 65 -5.32 -17.64 2.91
N ALA A 66 -5.74 -18.36 3.95
CA ALA A 66 -7.16 -18.71 4.16
C ALA A 66 -8.06 -17.46 4.28
N PHE A 67 -7.57 -16.41 4.91
CA PHE A 67 -8.34 -15.17 5.07
C PHE A 67 -8.61 -14.48 3.73
N VAL A 68 -7.59 -14.33 2.87
CA VAL A 68 -7.76 -13.70 1.55
C VAL A 68 -8.60 -14.57 0.61
N GLU A 69 -8.54 -15.89 0.75
CA GLU A 69 -9.43 -16.83 0.04
C GLU A 69 -10.89 -16.60 0.40
N GLN A 70 -11.19 -16.46 1.71
CA GLN A 70 -12.54 -16.18 2.17
C GLN A 70 -13.04 -14.80 1.68
N LEU A 71 -12.19 -13.79 1.65
CA LEU A 71 -12.54 -12.50 1.05
C LEU A 71 -12.83 -12.64 -0.45
N SER A 72 -11.98 -13.38 -1.16
CA SER A 72 -12.16 -13.65 -2.60
C SER A 72 -13.49 -14.35 -2.89
N HIS A 73 -13.88 -15.35 -2.09
CA HIS A 73 -15.19 -16.01 -2.19
C HIS A 73 -16.36 -15.03 -2.12
N HIS A 74 -16.21 -13.98 -1.30
CA HIS A 74 -17.24 -12.97 -1.12
C HIS A 74 -17.16 -11.82 -2.14
N GLY A 75 -16.34 -11.95 -3.19
CA GLY A 75 -16.17 -10.93 -4.23
C GLY A 75 -15.36 -9.71 -3.77
N ILE A 76 -14.60 -9.84 -2.68
CA ILE A 76 -13.77 -8.77 -2.13
C ILE A 76 -12.34 -8.98 -2.60
N SER A 77 -11.81 -8.01 -3.34
CA SER A 77 -10.41 -8.04 -3.78
C SER A 77 -9.47 -7.74 -2.63
N SER A 78 -8.28 -8.30 -2.71
CA SER A 78 -7.21 -8.06 -1.75
C SER A 78 -5.91 -7.69 -2.43
N LEU A 79 -5.09 -6.88 -1.73
CA LEU A 79 -3.70 -6.63 -2.07
C LEU A 79 -2.84 -7.22 -0.96
N VAL A 80 -1.98 -8.17 -1.32
CA VAL A 80 -1.10 -8.85 -0.35
C VAL A 80 0.34 -8.52 -0.69
N MET A 81 1.06 -7.91 0.25
CA MET A 81 2.48 -7.63 0.11
C MET A 81 3.28 -8.83 0.58
N ASP A 82 3.76 -9.61 -0.38
CA ASP A 82 4.46 -10.88 -0.14
C ASP A 82 5.98 -10.65 -0.15
N ILE A 83 6.54 -10.52 1.05
CA ILE A 83 7.98 -10.29 1.25
C ILE A 83 8.76 -11.60 1.18
N LYS A 84 8.14 -12.72 1.52
CA LYS A 84 8.78 -14.05 1.51
C LYS A 84 8.68 -14.76 0.18
N GLY A 85 7.70 -14.40 -0.66
CA GLY A 85 7.42 -15.06 -1.91
C GLY A 85 6.69 -16.40 -1.76
N ASP A 86 5.99 -16.62 -0.61
CA ASP A 86 5.39 -17.91 -0.25
C ASP A 86 3.86 -18.00 -0.46
N LEU A 87 3.25 -16.99 -1.11
CA LEU A 87 1.80 -16.91 -1.32
C LEU A 87 1.33 -17.20 -2.77
N SER A 88 2.25 -17.42 -3.71
CA SER A 88 1.89 -17.62 -5.12
C SER A 88 0.97 -18.83 -5.35
N GLY A 89 1.02 -19.83 -4.47
CA GLY A 89 0.19 -21.04 -4.54
C GLY A 89 -1.32 -20.79 -4.44
N ILE A 90 -1.77 -19.60 -4.04
CA ILE A 90 -3.19 -19.20 -4.07
C ILE A 90 -3.80 -19.37 -5.47
N ALA A 91 -2.99 -19.23 -6.52
CA ALA A 91 -3.42 -19.41 -7.91
C ALA A 91 -3.63 -20.86 -8.31
N ALA A 92 -3.28 -21.84 -7.49
CA ALA A 92 -3.40 -23.26 -7.79
C ALA A 92 -4.29 -23.99 -6.78
N THR A 93 -4.97 -25.03 -7.22
CA THR A 93 -5.84 -25.85 -6.36
C THR A 93 -5.03 -26.56 -5.29
N GLY A 94 -5.52 -26.52 -4.06
CA GLY A 94 -4.95 -27.27 -2.94
C GLY A 94 -5.20 -28.76 -3.02
N GLU A 95 -4.59 -29.50 -2.10
CA GLU A 95 -4.73 -30.95 -2.02
C GLU A 95 -5.21 -31.36 -0.62
N MET A 96 -6.13 -32.33 -0.60
CA MET A 96 -6.53 -32.96 0.66
C MET A 96 -5.41 -33.84 1.18
N ASN A 97 -5.07 -33.71 2.45
CA ASN A 97 -4.13 -34.58 3.13
C ASN A 97 -4.70 -34.99 4.51
N SER A 98 -4.04 -35.95 5.17
CA SER A 98 -4.53 -36.50 6.43
C SER A 98 -4.70 -35.45 7.54
N ARG A 99 -3.85 -34.43 7.59
CA ARG A 99 -3.93 -33.35 8.61
C ARG A 99 -5.11 -32.42 8.32
N ILE A 100 -5.37 -32.11 7.05
CA ILE A 100 -6.53 -31.32 6.64
C ILE A 100 -7.80 -32.12 6.93
N GLN A 101 -7.84 -33.40 6.56
CA GLN A 101 -8.98 -34.28 6.84
C GLN A 101 -9.30 -34.29 8.34
N GLU A 102 -8.32 -34.56 9.20
CA GLU A 102 -8.50 -34.55 10.66
C GLU A 102 -9.05 -33.20 11.15
N ARG A 103 -8.57 -32.07 10.58
CA ARG A 103 -9.03 -30.73 10.94
C ARG A 103 -10.51 -30.56 10.65
N TYR A 104 -10.94 -30.92 9.46
CA TYR A 104 -12.34 -30.77 9.06
C TYR A 104 -13.27 -31.82 9.69
N ASP A 105 -12.75 -32.98 10.03
CA ASP A 105 -13.47 -33.96 10.87
C ASP A 105 -13.76 -33.43 12.28
N LYS A 106 -12.83 -32.65 12.86
CA LYS A 106 -13.01 -32.02 14.19
C LYS A 106 -13.91 -30.78 14.11
N THR A 107 -13.75 -29.94 13.11
CA THR A 107 -14.49 -28.67 13.00
C THR A 107 -15.90 -28.85 12.45
N LYS A 108 -16.15 -29.93 11.70
CA LYS A 108 -17.39 -30.17 10.94
C LYS A 108 -17.71 -29.08 9.90
N LEU A 109 -16.70 -28.28 9.52
CA LEU A 109 -16.83 -27.30 8.47
C LEU A 109 -16.67 -27.97 7.09
N PRO A 110 -17.24 -27.42 6.01
CA PRO A 110 -16.97 -27.89 4.65
C PRO A 110 -15.54 -27.53 4.23
N TYR A 111 -14.92 -28.36 3.40
CA TYR A 111 -13.65 -28.07 2.76
C TYR A 111 -13.70 -28.47 1.28
N GLN A 112 -13.36 -27.53 0.42
CA GLN A 112 -13.34 -27.76 -1.02
C GLN A 112 -12.06 -27.18 -1.61
N PRO A 113 -11.07 -28.02 -1.96
CA PRO A 113 -9.85 -27.56 -2.63
C PRO A 113 -10.15 -26.83 -3.94
N GLN A 114 -9.61 -25.63 -4.11
CA GLN A 114 -9.78 -24.84 -5.31
C GLN A 114 -8.68 -23.80 -5.48
N ALA A 115 -8.60 -23.23 -6.69
CA ALA A 115 -7.75 -22.10 -7.02
C ALA A 115 -8.54 -20.79 -6.91
N PHE A 116 -7.82 -19.70 -6.69
CA PHE A 116 -8.38 -18.36 -6.67
C PHE A 116 -7.78 -17.48 -7.77
N PRO A 117 -8.52 -16.45 -8.23
CA PRO A 117 -7.98 -15.52 -9.20
C PRO A 117 -6.84 -14.69 -8.58
N VAL A 118 -5.65 -14.79 -9.15
CA VAL A 118 -4.45 -14.09 -8.70
C VAL A 118 -3.92 -13.18 -9.79
N GLU A 119 -3.46 -11.99 -9.40
CA GLU A 119 -2.55 -11.15 -10.19
C GLU A 119 -1.22 -11.02 -9.46
N LEU A 120 -0.14 -11.38 -10.12
CA LEU A 120 1.21 -11.14 -9.60
C LEU A 120 1.66 -9.73 -9.97
N MET A 121 2.11 -8.97 -8.99
CA MET A 121 2.56 -7.59 -9.14
C MET A 121 4.01 -7.44 -8.66
N SER A 122 4.70 -6.42 -9.17
CA SER A 122 6.12 -6.19 -8.89
C SER A 122 6.47 -4.71 -8.88
N LEU A 123 7.38 -4.33 -7.97
CA LEU A 123 8.05 -3.02 -7.92
C LEU A 123 9.48 -3.06 -8.47
N SER A 124 9.92 -4.21 -8.96
CA SER A 124 11.31 -4.51 -9.21
C SER A 124 11.50 -5.37 -10.45
N ALA A 125 12.60 -6.11 -10.53
CA ALA A 125 12.88 -7.08 -11.60
C ALA A 125 12.01 -8.34 -11.53
N GLU A 126 11.29 -8.59 -10.44
CA GLU A 126 10.38 -9.72 -10.30
C GLU A 126 9.31 -9.75 -11.41
N LYS A 127 8.90 -10.96 -11.82
CA LYS A 127 7.86 -11.14 -12.85
C LYS A 127 6.49 -10.74 -12.29
N GLY A 128 5.73 -10.00 -13.08
CA GLY A 128 4.38 -9.55 -12.71
C GLY A 128 4.04 -8.21 -13.34
N VAL A 129 2.88 -7.68 -12.97
CA VAL A 129 2.42 -6.34 -13.34
C VAL A 129 3.33 -5.30 -12.72
N LYS A 130 3.92 -4.42 -13.50
CA LYS A 130 4.79 -3.36 -13.01
C LYS A 130 3.95 -2.25 -12.39
N LEU A 131 4.15 -2.02 -11.09
CA LEU A 131 3.52 -0.91 -10.39
C LEU A 131 4.44 0.29 -10.47
N ARG A 132 4.10 1.23 -11.33
CA ARG A 132 4.83 2.50 -11.51
C ARG A 132 3.92 3.67 -11.19
N ALA A 133 4.54 4.78 -10.84
CA ALA A 133 3.91 6.08 -10.75
C ALA A 133 4.87 7.14 -11.29
N THR A 134 4.36 8.23 -11.82
CA THR A 134 5.23 9.33 -12.26
C THR A 134 5.71 10.16 -11.09
N VAL A 135 6.84 10.82 -11.23
CA VAL A 135 7.34 11.78 -10.24
C VAL A 135 6.30 12.90 -10.01
N THR A 136 5.59 13.31 -11.05
CA THR A 136 4.48 14.29 -10.95
C THR A 136 3.38 13.81 -10.01
N GLU A 137 2.98 12.55 -10.07
CA GLU A 137 1.93 11.95 -9.20
C GLU A 137 2.37 11.86 -7.75
N PHE A 138 3.63 11.55 -7.49
CA PHE A 138 4.19 11.61 -6.13
C PHE A 138 4.10 13.02 -5.53
N GLY A 139 4.31 14.01 -6.35
CA GLY A 139 4.30 15.40 -5.94
C GLY A 139 5.48 15.81 -5.06
N PRO A 140 5.69 17.14 -4.89
CA PRO A 140 6.89 17.65 -4.24
C PRO A 140 6.99 17.31 -2.76
N VAL A 141 5.86 17.23 -2.04
CA VAL A 141 5.84 17.03 -0.60
C VAL A 141 6.21 15.60 -0.24
N LEU A 142 5.57 14.60 -0.89
CA LEU A 142 5.84 13.20 -0.63
C LEU A 142 7.27 12.86 -1.07
N LEU A 143 7.67 13.28 -2.27
CA LEU A 143 9.02 13.04 -2.78
C LEU A 143 10.10 13.66 -1.89
N SER A 144 9.88 14.88 -1.36
CA SER A 144 10.81 15.51 -0.43
C SER A 144 11.03 14.69 0.84
N LYS A 145 9.97 14.07 1.36
CA LYS A 145 10.07 13.22 2.55
C LYS A 145 10.84 11.94 2.29
N ILE A 146 10.60 11.33 1.14
CA ILE A 146 11.36 10.18 0.65
C ILE A 146 12.84 10.47 0.56
N LEU A 147 13.18 11.64 0.02
CA LEU A 147 14.54 12.10 -0.14
C LEU A 147 15.18 12.58 1.16
N GLY A 148 14.42 12.61 2.28
CA GLY A 148 14.91 13.10 3.57
C GLY A 148 15.26 14.59 3.57
N LEU A 149 14.55 15.40 2.77
CA LEU A 149 14.82 16.83 2.61
C LEU A 149 14.33 17.63 3.82
N ASN A 150 15.07 18.68 4.18
CA ASN A 150 14.64 19.65 5.19
C ASN A 150 13.58 20.62 4.63
N ASP A 151 13.00 21.48 5.50
CA ASP A 151 11.92 22.40 5.12
C ASP A 151 12.29 23.35 3.97
N THR A 152 13.54 23.86 3.97
CA THR A 152 14.05 24.72 2.89
C THR A 152 14.12 23.95 1.57
N GLN A 153 14.66 22.75 1.58
CA GLN A 153 14.77 21.91 0.39
C GLN A 153 13.39 21.45 -0.11
N THR A 154 12.45 21.15 0.80
CA THR A 154 11.05 20.84 0.48
C THR A 154 10.36 22.02 -0.19
N SER A 155 10.61 23.26 0.27
CA SER A 155 10.09 24.47 -0.35
C SER A 155 10.65 24.63 -1.77
N ILE A 156 11.94 24.36 -1.96
CA ILE A 156 12.60 24.38 -3.27
C ILE A 156 11.97 23.35 -4.22
N MET A 157 11.76 22.12 -3.76
CA MET A 157 11.08 21.09 -4.55
C MET A 157 9.69 21.55 -4.99
N SER A 158 8.93 22.20 -4.10
CA SER A 158 7.61 22.75 -4.44
C SER A 158 7.70 23.84 -5.53
N ILE A 159 8.75 24.66 -5.51
CA ILE A 159 9.02 25.66 -6.54
C ILE A 159 9.37 24.97 -7.88
N VAL A 160 10.24 23.96 -7.86
CA VAL A 160 10.65 23.22 -9.07
C VAL A 160 9.45 22.53 -9.73
N PHE A 161 8.59 21.87 -8.94
CA PHE A 161 7.36 21.27 -9.49
C PHE A 161 6.43 22.31 -10.08
N LYS A 162 6.26 23.47 -9.42
CA LYS A 162 5.45 24.56 -9.94
C LYS A 162 6.02 25.13 -11.24
N TYR A 163 7.35 25.27 -11.32
CA TYR A 163 8.05 25.66 -12.55
C TYR A 163 7.79 24.66 -13.69
N CYS A 164 7.89 23.36 -13.40
CA CYS A 164 7.60 22.31 -14.38
C CYS A 164 6.16 22.39 -14.89
N ASP A 165 5.18 22.57 -13.99
CA ASP A 165 3.78 22.75 -14.35
C ASP A 165 3.54 23.94 -15.27
N ASP A 166 4.13 25.11 -14.92
CA ASP A 166 3.94 26.34 -15.68
C ASP A 166 4.65 26.31 -17.05
N LYS A 167 5.71 25.52 -17.17
CA LYS A 167 6.50 25.37 -18.40
C LYS A 167 6.14 24.15 -19.25
N GLY A 168 5.15 23.34 -18.79
CA GLY A 168 4.73 22.13 -19.48
C GLY A 168 5.86 21.08 -19.58
N LEU A 169 6.60 20.88 -18.48
CA LEU A 169 7.68 19.91 -18.36
C LEU A 169 7.21 18.71 -17.54
N PRO A 170 6.77 17.61 -18.19
CA PRO A 170 6.30 16.42 -17.46
C PRO A 170 7.46 15.76 -16.71
N LEU A 171 7.28 15.55 -15.39
CA LEU A 171 8.21 14.78 -14.58
C LEU A 171 7.72 13.33 -14.52
N ILE A 172 8.17 12.49 -15.45
CA ILE A 172 7.80 11.09 -15.56
C ILE A 172 8.64 10.26 -14.59
N ASP A 173 9.94 10.45 -14.60
CA ASP A 173 10.88 9.71 -13.78
C ASP A 173 11.90 10.61 -13.04
N LEU A 174 12.87 9.98 -12.38
CA LEU A 174 13.90 10.71 -11.63
C LEU A 174 14.92 11.39 -12.54
N GLU A 175 15.10 10.90 -13.77
CA GLU A 175 16.01 11.54 -14.73
C GLU A 175 15.46 12.87 -15.21
N ASP A 176 14.15 12.97 -15.42
CA ASP A 176 13.46 14.23 -15.70
C ASP A 176 13.72 15.26 -14.61
N LEU A 177 13.48 14.85 -13.36
CA LEU A 177 13.68 15.74 -12.21
C LEU A 177 15.15 16.19 -12.10
N LYS A 178 16.11 15.27 -12.28
CA LYS A 178 17.55 15.62 -12.29
C LYS A 178 17.86 16.61 -13.41
N LYS A 179 17.34 16.37 -14.60
CA LYS A 179 17.57 17.26 -15.76
C LYS A 179 17.02 18.66 -15.52
N VAL A 180 15.81 18.76 -14.96
CA VAL A 180 15.23 20.06 -14.59
C VAL A 180 16.09 20.77 -13.55
N LEU A 181 16.49 20.07 -12.48
CA LEU A 181 17.35 20.64 -11.43
C LEU A 181 18.69 21.13 -11.99
N GLN A 182 19.32 20.37 -12.90
CA GLN A 182 20.53 20.80 -13.59
C GLN A 182 20.30 22.01 -14.50
N TYR A 183 19.19 22.00 -15.26
CA TYR A 183 18.85 23.10 -16.14
C TYR A 183 18.70 24.43 -15.39
N VAL A 184 17.97 24.42 -14.28
CA VAL A 184 17.78 25.63 -13.48
C VAL A 184 19.00 26.01 -12.63
N THR A 185 20.02 25.13 -12.53
CA THR A 185 21.26 25.38 -11.79
C THR A 185 22.39 25.84 -12.72
N ASP A 186 22.53 25.22 -13.89
CA ASP A 186 23.74 25.34 -14.72
C ASP A 186 23.49 26.14 -15.99
N ASN A 187 22.27 26.12 -16.56
CA ASN A 187 21.93 26.86 -17.77
C ASN A 187 21.51 28.30 -17.41
N GLU A 188 22.07 29.29 -18.11
CA GLU A 188 21.83 30.72 -17.83
C GLU A 188 20.36 31.13 -18.02
N ARG A 189 19.69 30.58 -19.02
CA ARG A 189 18.25 30.82 -19.25
C ARG A 189 17.41 30.18 -18.18
N GLY A 190 17.71 28.92 -17.79
CA GLY A 190 17.01 28.22 -16.73
C GLY A 190 17.10 28.93 -15.38
N LYS A 191 18.31 29.43 -15.04
CA LYS A 191 18.53 30.25 -13.83
C LYS A 191 17.68 31.51 -13.85
N LYS A 192 17.68 32.23 -14.99
CA LYS A 192 16.93 33.47 -15.17
C LYS A 192 15.42 33.22 -15.09
N GLU A 193 14.91 32.22 -15.80
CA GLU A 193 13.48 31.87 -15.78
C GLU A 193 12.99 31.54 -14.39
N LEU A 194 13.81 30.79 -13.61
CA LEU A 194 13.47 30.44 -12.24
C LEU A 194 13.52 31.67 -11.32
N ALA A 195 14.58 32.49 -11.41
CA ALA A 195 14.76 33.68 -10.59
C ALA A 195 13.68 34.75 -10.84
N ASP A 196 13.31 34.99 -12.08
CA ASP A 196 12.31 35.99 -12.48
C ASP A 196 10.88 35.57 -12.01
N GLY A 197 10.56 34.27 -12.05
CA GLY A 197 9.23 33.79 -11.72
C GLY A 197 9.03 33.38 -10.26
N TYR A 198 10.08 32.86 -9.60
CA TYR A 198 9.95 32.15 -8.31
C TYR A 198 11.00 32.54 -7.27
N GLY A 199 11.92 33.40 -7.62
CA GLY A 199 13.03 33.84 -6.77
C GLY A 199 14.28 32.96 -6.92
N SER A 200 15.43 33.53 -6.50
CA SER A 200 16.72 32.82 -6.59
C SER A 200 16.82 31.68 -5.57
N ILE A 201 17.36 30.55 -6.02
CA ILE A 201 17.60 29.37 -5.18
C ILE A 201 19.11 29.18 -5.02
N ALA A 202 19.53 28.87 -3.78
CA ALA A 202 20.93 28.62 -3.48
C ALA A 202 21.43 27.33 -4.17
N PRO A 203 22.51 27.36 -4.98
CA PRO A 203 23.03 26.18 -5.68
C PRO A 203 23.38 25.01 -4.74
N ALA A 204 23.84 25.32 -3.52
CA ALA A 204 24.14 24.30 -2.50
C ALA A 204 22.93 23.44 -2.12
N SER A 205 21.73 24.05 -2.05
CA SER A 205 20.48 23.35 -1.74
C SER A 205 20.06 22.45 -2.90
N LEU A 206 20.16 22.91 -4.15
CA LEU A 206 19.89 22.10 -5.35
C LEU A 206 20.88 20.93 -5.46
N GLY A 207 22.17 21.14 -5.19
CA GLY A 207 23.16 20.08 -5.15
C GLY A 207 22.89 19.04 -4.04
N ALA A 208 22.32 19.45 -2.89
CA ALA A 208 21.92 18.51 -1.86
C ALA A 208 20.73 17.64 -2.30
N ILE A 209 19.72 18.24 -2.94
CA ILE A 209 18.58 17.51 -3.51
C ILE A 209 19.04 16.49 -4.55
N LEU A 210 19.92 16.89 -5.48
CA LEU A 210 20.48 15.98 -6.49
C LEU A 210 21.19 14.77 -5.87
N ARG A 211 21.99 14.99 -4.83
CA ARG A 211 22.66 13.87 -4.12
C ARG A 211 21.65 12.92 -3.48
N SER A 212 20.57 13.43 -2.89
CA SER A 212 19.51 12.60 -2.31
C SER A 212 18.79 11.78 -3.40
N ILE A 213 18.54 12.35 -4.59
CA ILE A 213 17.96 11.63 -5.72
C ILE A 213 18.87 10.49 -6.16
N VAL A 214 20.18 10.76 -6.35
CA VAL A 214 21.15 9.73 -6.74
C VAL A 214 21.22 8.61 -5.70
N ALA A 215 21.18 8.95 -4.40
CA ALA A 215 21.16 7.95 -3.34
C ALA A 215 19.89 7.08 -3.39
N LEU A 216 18.74 7.64 -3.73
CA LEU A 216 17.49 6.91 -3.91
C LEU A 216 17.53 6.00 -5.15
N GLU A 217 18.11 6.45 -6.26
CA GLU A 217 18.33 5.64 -7.48
C GLU A 217 19.20 4.41 -7.19
N GLN A 218 20.27 4.59 -6.42
CA GLN A 218 21.14 3.47 -6.01
C GLN A 218 20.40 2.40 -5.17
N GLN A 219 19.29 2.78 -4.53
CA GLN A 219 18.40 1.85 -3.85
C GLN A 219 17.43 1.14 -4.81
N GLY A 220 17.45 1.45 -6.10
CA GLY A 220 16.61 0.82 -7.13
C GLY A 220 15.26 1.52 -7.34
N ALA A 221 15.10 2.78 -6.91
CA ALA A 221 13.87 3.54 -7.07
C ALA A 221 13.52 3.82 -8.53
N THR A 222 14.46 3.75 -9.46
CA THR A 222 14.22 3.93 -10.89
C THR A 222 13.15 3.00 -11.46
N GLN A 223 12.91 1.85 -10.83
CA GLN A 223 11.90 0.89 -11.29
C GLN A 223 10.48 1.25 -10.85
N ILE A 224 10.35 2.13 -9.86
CA ILE A 224 9.05 2.58 -9.31
C ILE A 224 8.51 3.79 -10.08
N PHE A 225 9.42 4.58 -10.66
CA PHE A 225 9.03 5.77 -11.41
C PHE A 225 8.96 5.48 -12.91
N GLY A 226 7.93 6.02 -13.57
CA GLY A 226 7.75 5.88 -15.00
C GLY A 226 6.30 5.69 -15.44
N GLU A 227 6.11 5.58 -16.75
CA GLU A 227 4.82 5.29 -17.39
C GLU A 227 4.78 3.86 -17.97
N PRO A 228 3.58 3.29 -18.11
CA PRO A 228 2.31 3.82 -17.64
C PRO A 228 2.16 3.72 -16.11
N SER A 229 1.57 4.76 -15.51
CA SER A 229 1.21 4.74 -14.09
C SER A 229 0.14 3.70 -13.80
N PHE A 230 0.26 3.03 -12.64
CA PHE A 230 -0.70 2.03 -12.22
C PHE A 230 -1.97 2.68 -11.65
N ASP A 231 -3.12 2.31 -12.21
CA ASP A 231 -4.44 2.72 -11.71
C ASP A 231 -4.87 1.82 -10.54
N VAL A 232 -5.02 2.37 -9.36
CA VAL A 232 -5.45 1.64 -8.16
C VAL A 232 -6.85 1.03 -8.28
N LEU A 233 -7.69 1.50 -9.21
CA LEU A 233 -8.98 0.87 -9.51
C LEU A 233 -8.83 -0.54 -10.08
N ASP A 234 -7.71 -0.85 -10.71
CA ASP A 234 -7.41 -2.21 -11.20
C ASP A 234 -7.20 -3.22 -10.05
N LEU A 235 -6.95 -2.76 -8.82
CA LEU A 235 -6.94 -3.62 -7.62
C LEU A 235 -8.32 -4.14 -7.23
N LEU A 236 -9.39 -3.51 -7.69
CA LEU A 236 -10.77 -3.80 -7.27
C LEU A 236 -11.48 -4.82 -8.17
N LYS A 237 -10.77 -5.43 -9.11
CA LYS A 237 -11.35 -6.35 -10.10
C LYS A 237 -11.82 -7.65 -9.46
N THR A 238 -12.89 -8.17 -10.02
CA THR A 238 -13.40 -9.52 -9.73
C THR A 238 -13.31 -10.39 -10.99
N ARG A 239 -13.14 -11.70 -10.80
CA ARG A 239 -13.20 -12.71 -11.87
C ARG A 239 -14.13 -13.83 -11.43
N ASN A 240 -15.16 -14.14 -12.24
CA ASN A 240 -16.16 -15.16 -11.93
C ASN A 240 -16.74 -14.97 -10.51
N GLU A 241 -17.17 -13.74 -10.19
CA GLU A 241 -17.73 -13.31 -8.89
C GLU A 241 -16.77 -13.38 -7.71
N LYS A 242 -15.55 -13.90 -7.88
CA LYS A 242 -14.49 -13.91 -6.86
C LYS A 242 -13.66 -12.63 -6.93
N GLY A 243 -13.29 -12.10 -5.77
CA GLY A 243 -12.34 -10.99 -5.67
C GLY A 243 -10.94 -11.43 -6.10
N VAL A 244 -10.25 -10.60 -6.88
CA VAL A 244 -8.87 -10.91 -7.29
C VAL A 244 -7.93 -10.72 -6.11
N VAL A 245 -7.04 -11.70 -5.90
CA VAL A 245 -5.94 -11.61 -4.93
C VAL A 245 -4.72 -11.05 -5.67
N ASN A 246 -4.44 -9.75 -5.44
CA ASN A 246 -3.29 -9.07 -6.00
C ASN A 246 -2.08 -9.33 -5.10
N ILE A 247 -1.10 -10.10 -5.56
CA ILE A 247 0.10 -10.44 -4.78
C ILE A 247 1.27 -9.58 -5.26
N LEU A 248 1.63 -8.59 -4.45
CA LEU A 248 2.79 -7.74 -4.69
C LEU A 248 4.04 -8.44 -4.16
N ARG A 249 4.87 -8.90 -5.09
CA ARG A 249 6.13 -9.57 -4.82
C ARG A 249 7.22 -8.54 -4.55
N VAL A 250 7.73 -8.53 -3.33
CA VAL A 250 8.69 -7.53 -2.84
C VAL A 250 9.92 -8.18 -2.17
N VAL A 251 10.24 -9.41 -2.58
CA VAL A 251 11.33 -10.21 -2.01
C VAL A 251 12.69 -9.49 -2.12
N ASP A 252 12.94 -8.84 -3.24
CA ASP A 252 14.20 -8.15 -3.56
C ASP A 252 14.31 -6.73 -2.96
N ILE A 253 13.23 -6.17 -2.40
CA ILE A 253 13.26 -4.86 -1.74
C ILE A 253 13.18 -4.93 -0.21
N GLN A 254 13.13 -6.12 0.37
CA GLN A 254 13.08 -6.30 1.83
C GLN A 254 14.24 -5.62 2.59
N ASN A 255 15.40 -5.48 1.95
CA ASN A 255 16.58 -4.80 2.51
C ASN A 255 16.58 -3.28 2.25
N LYS A 256 15.47 -2.71 1.73
CA LYS A 256 15.31 -1.30 1.37
C LYS A 256 14.09 -0.71 2.08
N PRO A 257 14.08 -0.63 3.41
CA PRO A 257 12.87 -0.30 4.18
C PRO A 257 12.33 1.11 3.88
N ALA A 258 13.20 2.07 3.59
CA ALA A 258 12.78 3.43 3.22
C ALA A 258 12.01 3.43 1.88
N LEU A 259 12.48 2.68 0.89
CA LEU A 259 11.83 2.55 -0.41
C LEU A 259 10.45 1.87 -0.27
N PHE A 260 10.39 0.79 0.53
CA PHE A 260 9.16 0.05 0.78
C PHE A 260 8.11 0.90 1.51
N SER A 261 8.50 1.58 2.61
CA SER A 261 7.60 2.46 3.37
C SER A 261 7.08 3.62 2.53
N THR A 262 7.91 4.15 1.66
CA THR A 262 7.58 5.18 0.69
C THR A 262 6.54 4.73 -0.30
N PHE A 263 6.76 3.58 -0.93
CA PHE A 263 5.81 3.01 -1.89
C PHE A 263 4.45 2.77 -1.22
N ILE A 264 4.43 2.18 -0.03
CA ILE A 264 3.18 1.96 0.71
C ILE A 264 2.44 3.26 0.98
N LEU A 265 3.16 4.31 1.40
CA LEU A 265 2.54 5.60 1.66
C LEU A 265 1.97 6.22 0.39
N SER A 266 2.70 6.15 -0.73
CA SER A 266 2.22 6.59 -2.04
C SER A 266 0.96 5.83 -2.48
N LEU A 267 0.99 4.49 -2.36
CA LEU A 267 -0.15 3.64 -2.70
C LEU A 267 -1.39 3.97 -1.85
N PHE A 268 -1.22 4.16 -0.54
CA PHE A 268 -2.33 4.53 0.34
C PHE A 268 -2.86 5.92 0.04
N ALA A 269 -1.99 6.87 -0.29
CA ALA A 269 -2.40 8.21 -0.70
C ALA A 269 -3.22 8.15 -2.00
N GLU A 270 -2.77 7.36 -2.98
CA GLU A 270 -3.48 7.19 -4.25
C GLU A 270 -4.83 6.49 -4.06
N ILE A 271 -4.90 5.43 -3.27
CA ILE A 271 -6.16 4.77 -2.90
C ILE A 271 -7.11 5.77 -2.21
N TYR A 272 -6.59 6.58 -1.28
CA TYR A 272 -7.39 7.55 -0.55
C TYR A 272 -7.94 8.66 -1.47
N LEU A 273 -7.15 9.14 -2.42
CA LEU A 273 -7.56 10.18 -3.36
C LEU A 273 -8.54 9.67 -4.42
N THR A 274 -8.32 8.46 -4.92
CA THR A 274 -9.09 7.89 -6.02
C THR A 274 -10.43 7.31 -5.57
N LEU A 275 -10.47 6.65 -4.40
CA LEU A 275 -11.72 6.04 -3.94
C LEU A 275 -12.67 7.09 -3.34
N PRO A 276 -13.96 7.07 -3.71
CA PRO A 276 -14.96 7.91 -3.06
C PRO A 276 -15.21 7.47 -1.62
N GLU A 277 -15.70 8.40 -0.78
CA GLU A 277 -16.16 8.06 0.56
C GLU A 277 -17.21 6.94 0.50
N ALA A 278 -17.04 5.95 1.37
CA ALA A 278 -17.80 4.70 1.26
C ALA A 278 -19.00 4.62 2.21
N GLY A 279 -19.02 5.43 3.28
CA GLY A 279 -20.06 5.29 4.31
C GLY A 279 -20.04 3.91 4.99
N ASP A 280 -21.20 3.48 5.46
CA ASP A 280 -21.37 2.13 6.05
C ASP A 280 -21.64 1.12 4.94
N LEU A 281 -20.63 0.36 4.55
CA LEU A 281 -20.73 -0.71 3.56
C LEU A 281 -20.97 -2.06 4.25
N ASP A 282 -21.73 -2.94 3.59
CA ASP A 282 -21.91 -4.34 4.03
C ASP A 282 -20.66 -5.18 3.77
N LYS A 283 -19.83 -4.77 2.79
CA LYS A 283 -18.55 -5.38 2.42
C LYS A 283 -17.51 -4.29 2.15
N PRO A 284 -16.23 -4.49 2.49
CA PRO A 284 -15.18 -3.55 2.11
C PRO A 284 -14.98 -3.54 0.58
N LYS A 285 -14.37 -2.48 0.06
CA LYS A 285 -13.95 -2.40 -1.34
C LYS A 285 -12.65 -3.14 -1.59
N LEU A 286 -11.73 -3.06 -0.62
CA LEU A 286 -10.40 -3.64 -0.72
C LEU A 286 -9.91 -4.02 0.69
N ALA A 287 -9.17 -5.11 0.79
CA ALA A 287 -8.39 -5.45 1.97
C ALA A 287 -6.90 -5.51 1.60
N VAL A 288 -6.07 -4.77 2.34
CA VAL A 288 -4.62 -4.72 2.14
C VAL A 288 -3.93 -5.49 3.26
N PHE A 289 -3.10 -6.44 2.91
CA PHE A 289 -2.34 -7.27 3.85
C PHE A 289 -0.85 -6.98 3.69
N ILE A 290 -0.20 -6.66 4.79
CA ILE A 290 1.21 -6.30 4.82
C ILE A 290 1.94 -7.34 5.65
N ASP A 291 2.61 -8.29 4.99
CA ASP A 291 3.44 -9.26 5.68
C ASP A 291 4.74 -8.63 6.17
N GLU A 292 5.30 -9.18 7.23
CA GLU A 292 6.47 -8.66 7.95
C GLU A 292 6.39 -7.15 8.20
N ALA A 293 5.24 -6.70 8.72
CA ALA A 293 4.90 -5.29 8.88
C ALA A 293 5.94 -4.48 9.69
N HIS A 294 6.77 -5.16 10.49
CA HIS A 294 7.88 -4.52 11.19
C HIS A 294 8.85 -3.79 10.25
N LEU A 295 8.97 -4.22 8.98
CA LEU A 295 9.84 -3.56 8.00
C LEU A 295 9.36 -2.15 7.62
N ILE A 296 8.07 -1.86 7.76
CA ILE A 296 7.54 -0.52 7.51
C ILE A 296 7.90 0.44 8.65
N PHE A 297 7.88 -0.08 9.88
CA PHE A 297 7.99 0.74 11.08
C PHE A 297 9.43 0.81 11.59
N LYS A 298 10.25 -0.23 11.33
CA LYS A 298 11.63 -0.28 11.74
C LYS A 298 12.47 0.70 10.92
N ASP A 299 13.26 1.51 11.60
CA ASP A 299 14.19 2.48 10.98
C ASP A 299 13.52 3.54 10.08
N ALA A 300 12.18 3.63 10.08
CA ALA A 300 11.47 4.65 9.33
C ALA A 300 11.59 6.03 10.02
N PRO A 301 11.81 7.12 9.26
CA PRO A 301 11.80 8.47 9.81
C PRO A 301 10.50 8.77 10.54
N LYS A 302 10.56 9.47 11.68
CA LYS A 302 9.38 9.79 12.50
C LYS A 302 8.23 10.42 11.70
N VAL A 303 8.57 11.32 10.79
CA VAL A 303 7.60 11.99 9.90
C VAL A 303 6.86 11.00 9.00
N LEU A 304 7.55 9.97 8.51
CA LEU A 304 6.94 8.92 7.68
C LEU A 304 6.00 8.04 8.51
N LEU A 305 6.40 7.69 9.74
CA LEU A 305 5.56 6.93 10.68
C LEU A 305 4.25 7.68 10.99
N GLU A 306 4.32 8.97 11.32
CA GLU A 306 3.15 9.82 11.60
C GLU A 306 2.18 9.88 10.42
N GLN A 307 2.70 9.79 9.19
CA GLN A 307 1.85 9.75 7.99
C GLN A 307 1.18 8.41 7.78
N ILE A 308 1.92 7.32 7.96
CA ILE A 308 1.33 5.96 7.88
C ILE A 308 0.22 5.84 8.93
N GLU A 309 0.45 6.30 10.15
CA GLU A 309 -0.57 6.33 11.21
C GLU A 309 -1.82 7.13 10.81
N THR A 310 -1.61 8.30 10.19
CA THR A 310 -2.69 9.14 9.71
C THR A 310 -3.46 8.46 8.59
N MET A 311 -2.76 7.87 7.62
CA MET A 311 -3.39 7.16 6.49
C MET A 311 -4.18 5.94 6.95
N VAL A 312 -3.67 5.16 7.91
CA VAL A 312 -4.42 4.03 8.49
C VAL A 312 -5.75 4.50 9.08
N LYS A 313 -5.79 5.65 9.76
CA LYS A 313 -7.02 6.20 10.33
C LYS A 313 -8.02 6.65 9.25
N LEU A 314 -7.52 7.24 8.17
CA LEU A 314 -8.35 7.89 7.15
C LEU A 314 -8.88 6.91 6.09
N ILE A 315 -8.09 5.93 5.69
CA ILE A 315 -8.41 5.04 4.56
C ILE A 315 -9.67 4.17 4.81
N ARG A 316 -10.02 3.99 6.09
CA ARG A 316 -11.24 3.31 6.50
C ARG A 316 -12.49 3.95 5.88
N SER A 317 -12.55 5.30 5.79
CA SER A 317 -13.67 6.02 5.20
C SER A 317 -13.87 5.70 3.71
N LYS A 318 -12.84 5.17 3.07
CA LYS A 318 -12.88 4.72 1.66
C LYS A 318 -13.33 3.26 1.49
N GLY A 319 -13.66 2.58 2.59
CA GLY A 319 -14.05 1.17 2.60
C GLY A 319 -12.86 0.22 2.46
N VAL A 320 -11.66 0.64 2.87
CA VAL A 320 -10.44 -0.16 2.79
C VAL A 320 -9.99 -0.64 4.17
N GLY A 321 -9.76 -1.94 4.32
CA GLY A 321 -9.18 -2.55 5.51
C GLY A 321 -7.67 -2.77 5.36
N ILE A 322 -6.90 -2.53 6.41
CA ILE A 322 -5.45 -2.83 6.43
C ILE A 322 -5.19 -3.87 7.52
N TYR A 323 -4.46 -4.91 7.16
CA TYR A 323 -4.06 -6.01 8.03
C TYR A 323 -2.54 -6.08 8.10
N PHE A 324 -2.01 -5.95 9.29
CA PHE A 324 -0.58 -6.10 9.54
C PHE A 324 -0.28 -7.52 10.00
N ILE A 325 0.72 -8.15 9.38
CA ILE A 325 1.20 -9.48 9.75
C ILE A 325 2.61 -9.32 10.32
N THR A 326 2.84 -9.80 11.54
CA THR A 326 4.13 -9.64 12.24
C THR A 326 4.42 -10.77 13.20
N GLN A 327 5.62 -10.82 13.74
CA GLN A 327 6.02 -11.86 14.69
C GLN A 327 5.52 -11.55 16.10
N VAL A 328 5.56 -10.29 16.52
CA VAL A 328 5.06 -9.85 17.82
C VAL A 328 4.25 -8.56 17.67
N PRO A 329 3.15 -8.38 18.43
CA PRO A 329 2.33 -7.16 18.36
C PRO A 329 3.13 -5.88 18.63
N GLY A 330 4.17 -5.94 19.45
CA GLY A 330 5.03 -4.81 19.80
C GLY A 330 5.89 -4.26 18.66
N ASP A 331 5.94 -4.93 17.50
CA ASP A 331 6.57 -4.40 16.28
C ASP A 331 5.75 -3.26 15.67
N ILE A 332 4.48 -3.16 16.01
CA ILE A 332 3.55 -2.15 15.51
C ILE A 332 3.47 -1.00 16.52
N PRO A 333 3.62 0.26 16.09
CA PRO A 333 3.42 1.40 16.98
C PRO A 333 2.06 1.37 17.68
N GLU A 334 2.01 1.75 18.95
CA GLU A 334 0.80 1.70 19.76
C GLU A 334 -0.35 2.54 19.18
N SER A 335 -0.01 3.66 18.55
CA SER A 335 -0.95 4.53 17.84
C SER A 335 -1.64 3.85 16.65
N VAL A 336 -0.96 2.92 15.95
CA VAL A 336 -1.52 2.07 14.90
C VAL A 336 -2.24 0.89 15.51
N LEU A 337 -1.60 0.19 16.48
CA LEU A 337 -2.16 -1.01 17.12
C LEU A 337 -3.55 -0.76 17.74
N SER A 338 -3.76 0.44 18.28
CA SER A 338 -5.05 0.87 18.84
C SER A 338 -6.17 1.01 17.79
N GLN A 339 -5.83 1.11 16.50
CA GLN A 339 -6.81 1.18 15.40
C GLN A 339 -7.21 -0.19 14.86
N LEU A 340 -6.50 -1.26 15.25
CA LEU A 340 -6.70 -2.61 14.75
C LEU A 340 -7.82 -3.30 15.52
N GLY A 341 -9.02 -3.28 14.94
CA GLY A 341 -10.23 -3.81 15.58
C GLY A 341 -10.29 -5.34 15.59
N GLN A 342 -9.62 -6.01 14.66
CA GLN A 342 -9.53 -7.45 14.56
C GLN A 342 -8.14 -7.95 14.92
N LYS A 343 -8.04 -8.98 15.75
CA LYS A 343 -6.75 -9.53 16.17
C LYS A 343 -6.78 -11.05 16.14
N ILE A 344 -5.80 -11.63 15.45
CA ILE A 344 -5.55 -13.08 15.35
C ILE A 344 -4.14 -13.30 15.88
N GLN A 345 -4.04 -13.92 17.04
CA GLN A 345 -2.77 -14.14 17.72
C GLN A 345 -2.43 -15.63 17.77
N HIS A 346 -1.46 -16.02 16.96
CA HIS A 346 -0.82 -17.34 17.05
C HIS A 346 0.14 -17.41 18.23
N ALA A 347 0.71 -18.60 18.45
CA ALA A 347 1.64 -18.81 19.53
C ALA A 347 2.80 -17.81 19.52
N LEU A 348 3.16 -17.33 20.70
CA LEU A 348 4.41 -16.65 20.97
C LEU A 348 5.36 -17.60 21.71
N ARG A 349 6.65 -17.48 21.48
CA ARG A 349 7.68 -18.30 22.15
C ARG A 349 8.59 -17.36 22.94
N GLY A 350 8.69 -17.59 24.23
CA GLY A 350 9.51 -16.76 25.13
C GLY A 350 10.69 -17.55 25.68
N PHE A 351 11.89 -17.23 25.25
CA PHE A 351 13.13 -17.84 25.71
C PHE A 351 13.90 -16.94 26.69
N THR A 352 13.69 -15.65 26.63
CA THR A 352 14.37 -14.64 27.44
C THR A 352 13.41 -13.90 28.37
N ALA A 353 13.95 -13.19 29.36
CA ALA A 353 13.15 -12.32 30.22
C ALA A 353 12.47 -11.18 29.43
N LYS A 354 13.11 -10.72 28.34
CA LYS A 354 12.54 -9.73 27.42
C LYS A 354 11.31 -10.30 26.71
N ASP A 355 11.42 -11.52 26.16
CA ASP A 355 10.29 -12.17 25.46
C ASP A 355 9.09 -12.38 26.39
N LYS A 356 9.34 -12.80 27.64
CA LYS A 356 8.28 -12.94 28.64
C LYS A 356 7.53 -11.64 28.91
N LYS A 357 8.25 -10.53 28.96
CA LYS A 357 7.67 -9.18 29.12
C LYS A 357 6.85 -8.78 27.89
N GLU A 358 7.32 -9.09 26.70
CA GLU A 358 6.61 -8.83 25.45
C GLU A 358 5.34 -9.69 25.33
N ILE A 359 5.39 -10.95 25.75
CA ILE A 359 4.21 -11.84 25.83
C ILE A 359 3.17 -11.28 26.80
N SER A 360 3.57 -10.83 28.00
CA SER A 360 2.64 -10.19 28.94
C SER A 360 1.95 -8.98 28.33
N LYS A 361 2.72 -8.08 27.68
CA LYS A 361 2.14 -6.92 26.98
C LYS A 361 1.21 -7.32 25.82
N ALA A 362 1.56 -8.37 25.08
CA ALA A 362 0.71 -8.85 23.99
C ALA A 362 -0.66 -9.31 24.53
N VAL A 363 -0.68 -10.02 25.66
CA VAL A 363 -1.92 -10.50 26.29
C VAL A 363 -2.80 -9.35 26.79
N GLU A 364 -2.22 -8.26 27.28
CA GLU A 364 -2.95 -7.08 27.74
C GLU A 364 -3.77 -6.40 26.60
N ASN A 365 -3.42 -6.65 25.34
CA ASN A 365 -4.15 -6.14 24.18
C ASN A 365 -5.45 -6.90 23.86
N TYR A 366 -5.78 -7.96 24.60
CA TYR A 366 -6.95 -8.78 24.37
C TYR A 366 -7.97 -8.64 25.53
N PRO A 367 -9.27 -8.84 25.25
CA PRO A 367 -10.27 -8.91 26.29
C PRO A 367 -9.94 -10.01 27.32
N SER A 368 -10.18 -9.74 28.60
CA SER A 368 -10.06 -10.77 29.63
C SER A 368 -11.06 -11.91 29.39
N SER A 369 -10.65 -13.12 29.66
CA SER A 369 -11.51 -14.31 29.52
C SER A 369 -11.55 -15.09 30.82
N GLU A 370 -12.71 -15.55 31.24
CA GLU A 370 -12.86 -16.48 32.34
C GLU A 370 -12.63 -17.94 31.93
N PHE A 371 -12.59 -18.20 30.62
CA PHE A 371 -12.40 -19.54 30.07
C PHE A 371 -10.93 -19.89 29.86
N TYR A 372 -10.08 -18.87 29.67
CA TYR A 372 -8.66 -19.02 29.29
C TYR A 372 -7.72 -18.21 30.17
N LYS A 373 -6.65 -18.85 30.61
CA LYS A 373 -5.46 -18.17 31.12
C LYS A 373 -4.57 -17.78 29.93
N ALA A 374 -4.89 -16.65 29.28
CA ALA A 374 -4.30 -16.27 28.00
C ALA A 374 -2.75 -16.19 28.05
N SER A 375 -2.15 -15.73 29.18
CA SER A 375 -0.71 -15.64 29.37
C SER A 375 0.01 -17.00 29.38
N GLU A 376 -0.66 -18.06 29.82
CA GLU A 376 -0.13 -19.43 29.83
C GLU A 376 -0.36 -20.09 28.45
N LEU A 377 -1.62 -20.00 27.97
CA LEU A 377 -2.06 -20.70 26.77
C LEU A 377 -1.40 -20.16 25.48
N ILE A 378 -1.11 -18.85 25.38
CA ILE A 378 -0.50 -18.25 24.20
C ILE A 378 0.85 -18.89 23.82
N GLN A 379 1.58 -19.45 24.78
CA GLN A 379 2.86 -20.11 24.54
C GLN A 379 2.71 -21.56 24.08
N SER A 380 1.54 -22.17 24.33
CA SER A 380 1.26 -23.58 24.05
C SER A 380 0.30 -23.81 22.88
N LEU A 381 -0.21 -22.73 22.24
CA LEU A 381 -1.05 -22.84 21.05
C LEU A 381 -0.38 -23.71 19.98
N GLY A 382 -1.17 -24.60 19.38
CA GLY A 382 -0.75 -25.48 18.31
C GLY A 382 -0.63 -24.77 16.94
N ILE A 383 -0.09 -25.49 15.95
CA ILE A 383 -0.04 -25.00 14.58
C ILE A 383 -1.46 -24.90 14.01
N GLY A 384 -1.82 -23.74 13.49
CA GLY A 384 -3.17 -23.45 12.99
C GLY A 384 -4.19 -23.27 14.12
N GLU A 385 -3.73 -22.94 15.32
CA GLU A 385 -4.53 -22.43 16.41
C GLU A 385 -4.17 -20.97 16.68
N ALA A 386 -5.14 -20.18 17.10
CA ALA A 386 -4.91 -18.79 17.49
C ALA A 386 -5.94 -18.31 18.51
N PHE A 387 -5.57 -17.29 19.25
CA PHE A 387 -6.55 -16.43 19.90
C PHE A 387 -7.16 -15.48 18.87
N VAL A 388 -8.46 -15.42 18.83
CA VAL A 388 -9.21 -14.53 17.95
C VAL A 388 -10.11 -13.61 18.77
N THR A 389 -10.07 -12.33 18.43
CA THR A 389 -11.06 -11.32 18.78
C THR A 389 -11.36 -10.50 17.55
N ALA A 390 -12.63 -10.24 17.30
CA ALA A 390 -13.12 -9.47 16.16
C ALA A 390 -14.00 -8.32 16.65
N LEU A 391 -14.62 -7.61 15.75
CA LEU A 391 -15.68 -6.67 16.05
C LEU A 391 -17.01 -7.28 15.59
N ASP A 392 -18.03 -7.19 16.44
CA ASP A 392 -19.39 -7.52 16.05
C ASP A 392 -19.93 -6.48 15.04
N GLU A 393 -21.13 -6.67 14.51
CA GLU A 393 -21.75 -5.76 13.55
C GLU A 393 -21.90 -4.31 14.04
N LYS A 394 -21.90 -4.11 15.36
CA LYS A 394 -21.96 -2.79 16.00
C LYS A 394 -20.58 -2.18 16.24
N GLY A 395 -19.51 -2.91 15.92
CA GLY A 395 -18.14 -2.48 16.16
C GLY A 395 -17.69 -2.68 17.61
N ILE A 396 -18.37 -3.54 18.39
CA ILE A 396 -17.99 -3.88 19.76
C ILE A 396 -17.06 -5.10 19.71
N PRO A 397 -15.94 -5.10 20.45
CA PRO A 397 -15.05 -6.26 20.52
C PRO A 397 -15.76 -7.53 20.99
N THR A 398 -15.54 -8.63 20.29
CA THR A 398 -16.02 -9.96 20.69
C THR A 398 -15.16 -10.52 21.84
N PRO A 399 -15.66 -11.49 22.63
CA PRO A 399 -14.84 -12.21 23.60
C PRO A 399 -13.62 -12.85 22.93
N LEU A 400 -12.54 -13.00 23.69
CA LEU A 400 -11.37 -13.76 23.26
C LEU A 400 -11.73 -15.24 23.13
N VAL A 401 -11.44 -15.84 21.97
CA VAL A 401 -11.67 -17.28 21.73
C VAL A 401 -10.38 -17.95 21.25
N HIS A 402 -9.98 -19.02 21.96
CA HIS A 402 -9.01 -19.97 21.43
C HIS A 402 -9.67 -20.72 20.27
N THR A 403 -9.12 -20.56 19.07
CA THR A 403 -9.75 -20.94 17.81
C THR A 403 -8.93 -21.98 17.07
N TYR A 404 -9.56 -23.07 16.65
CA TYR A 404 -9.03 -24.01 15.68
C TYR A 404 -9.36 -23.50 14.28
N LEU A 405 -8.35 -22.92 13.61
CA LEU A 405 -8.52 -22.17 12.35
C LEU A 405 -8.78 -23.08 11.17
N ILE A 406 -9.48 -22.59 10.15
CA ILE A 406 -9.60 -23.26 8.85
C ILE A 406 -8.23 -23.37 8.16
N SER A 407 -8.11 -24.30 7.23
CA SER A 407 -6.96 -24.41 6.33
C SER A 407 -7.24 -23.72 5.02
N PRO A 408 -6.20 -23.23 4.30
CA PRO A 408 -6.34 -22.78 2.92
C PRO A 408 -6.94 -23.84 2.02
N GLU A 409 -7.77 -23.43 1.07
CA GLU A 409 -8.36 -24.25 0.02
C GLU A 409 -7.45 -24.34 -1.21
N SER A 410 -6.59 -23.36 -1.39
CA SER A 410 -5.58 -23.34 -2.45
C SER A 410 -4.28 -24.05 -2.02
N ARG A 411 -3.36 -24.20 -2.98
CA ARG A 411 -2.05 -24.83 -2.74
C ARG A 411 -1.27 -24.07 -1.67
N MET A 412 -0.81 -24.78 -0.64
CA MET A 412 -0.02 -24.20 0.47
C MET A 412 1.48 -24.06 0.14
N ASP A 413 1.92 -24.52 -1.02
CA ASP A 413 3.28 -24.37 -1.54
C ASP A 413 3.31 -23.30 -2.65
N ILE A 414 4.51 -22.89 -3.06
CA ILE A 414 4.70 -21.89 -4.13
C ILE A 414 4.41 -22.48 -5.51
N LEU A 415 4.14 -21.61 -6.47
CA LEU A 415 4.10 -21.97 -7.89
C LEU A 415 5.50 -22.24 -8.42
N SER A 416 5.61 -23.17 -9.38
CA SER A 416 6.84 -23.34 -10.15
C SER A 416 7.12 -22.11 -11.04
N PRO A 417 8.37 -21.92 -11.48
CA PRO A 417 8.70 -20.84 -12.43
C PRO A 417 7.85 -20.85 -13.70
N GLU A 418 7.50 -22.04 -14.21
CA GLU A 418 6.66 -22.21 -15.40
C GLU A 418 5.19 -21.81 -15.12
N GLU A 419 4.66 -22.17 -13.95
CA GLU A 419 3.32 -21.77 -13.54
C GLU A 419 3.24 -20.24 -13.35
N ILE A 420 4.30 -19.61 -12.80
CA ILE A 420 4.40 -18.14 -12.70
C ILE A 420 4.41 -17.51 -14.09
N ASP A 421 5.20 -18.05 -15.04
CA ASP A 421 5.27 -17.54 -16.40
C ASP A 421 3.92 -17.64 -17.10
N ASN A 422 3.22 -18.76 -16.94
CA ASN A 422 1.88 -18.95 -17.50
C ASN A 422 0.88 -17.93 -16.92
N LEU A 423 0.90 -17.70 -15.61
CA LEU A 423 0.01 -16.75 -14.95
C LEU A 423 0.27 -15.31 -15.41
N VAL A 424 1.54 -14.91 -15.50
CA VAL A 424 1.96 -13.58 -15.96
C VAL A 424 1.61 -13.36 -17.43
N ASN A 425 1.85 -14.34 -18.30
CA ASN A 425 1.56 -14.24 -19.73
C ASN A 425 0.05 -14.13 -20.04
N GLN A 426 -0.80 -14.68 -19.18
CA GLN A 426 -2.26 -14.61 -19.32
C GLN A 426 -2.83 -13.28 -18.78
N SER A 427 -2.07 -12.52 -18.00
CA SER A 427 -2.55 -11.31 -17.36
C SER A 427 -2.79 -10.17 -18.36
N GLU A 428 -4.00 -9.60 -18.34
CA GLU A 428 -4.33 -8.40 -19.09
C GLU A 428 -3.62 -7.16 -18.50
N LEU A 429 -3.41 -7.14 -17.17
CA LEU A 429 -2.72 -6.06 -16.51
C LEU A 429 -1.23 -6.01 -16.87
N VAL A 430 -0.59 -7.17 -17.06
CA VAL A 430 0.78 -7.25 -17.59
C VAL A 430 0.85 -6.62 -18.98
N ARG A 431 -0.10 -6.92 -19.85
CA ARG A 431 -0.17 -6.31 -21.21
C ARG A 431 -0.42 -4.81 -21.14
N LYS A 432 -1.20 -4.33 -20.17
CA LYS A 432 -1.50 -2.91 -19.98
C LYS A 432 -0.31 -2.14 -19.41
N TYR A 433 0.39 -2.67 -18.41
CA TYR A 433 1.36 -1.90 -17.61
C TYR A 433 2.84 -2.20 -17.90
N ASN A 434 3.16 -3.32 -18.56
CA ASN A 434 4.55 -3.67 -18.80
C ASN A 434 5.09 -3.13 -20.14
N GLN A 435 4.22 -2.58 -20.99
CA GLN A 435 4.66 -1.87 -22.20
C GLN A 435 5.24 -0.52 -21.78
N THR A 436 6.44 -0.21 -22.24
CA THR A 436 7.03 1.11 -22.07
C THR A 436 6.33 2.07 -23.03
N ILE A 437 5.78 3.13 -22.51
CA ILE A 437 5.22 4.23 -23.32
C ILE A 437 6.29 5.31 -23.35
N ASP A 438 6.83 5.57 -24.54
CA ASP A 438 7.79 6.64 -24.76
C ASP A 438 7.01 7.94 -25.07
N LYS A 439 6.75 8.73 -24.02
CA LYS A 439 6.18 10.07 -24.14
C LYS A 439 7.28 11.09 -23.94
N GLU A 440 7.21 12.18 -24.70
CA GLU A 440 8.13 13.30 -24.54
C GLU A 440 8.09 13.83 -23.10
N SER A 441 9.17 13.67 -22.38
CA SER A 441 9.32 14.05 -20.98
C SER A 441 10.06 15.39 -20.81
N ALA A 442 10.22 15.85 -19.59
CA ALA A 442 10.98 17.05 -19.28
C ALA A 442 12.43 16.94 -19.77
N TYR A 443 13.01 15.75 -19.75
CA TYR A 443 14.38 15.50 -20.21
C TYR A 443 14.54 15.82 -21.69
N GLU A 444 13.71 15.24 -22.58
CA GLU A 444 13.79 15.46 -24.04
C GLU A 444 13.47 16.90 -24.40
N ILE A 445 12.44 17.48 -23.76
CA ILE A 445 12.07 18.88 -24.01
C ILE A 445 13.23 19.83 -23.69
N LEU A 446 13.87 19.66 -22.55
CA LEU A 446 14.98 20.49 -22.13
C LEU A 446 16.24 20.25 -22.97
N LEU A 447 16.52 19.02 -23.33
CA LEU A 447 17.65 18.68 -24.19
C LEU A 447 17.51 19.37 -25.55
N ARG A 448 16.31 19.33 -26.14
CA ARG A 448 16.02 20.04 -27.41
C ARG A 448 16.21 21.56 -27.27
N ARG A 449 15.69 22.18 -26.19
CA ARG A 449 15.86 23.62 -25.93
C ARG A 449 17.33 24.02 -25.79
N MET A 450 18.14 23.21 -25.10
CA MET A 450 19.58 23.49 -24.96
C MET A 450 20.33 23.37 -26.29
N ASN A 451 20.03 22.35 -27.11
CA ASN A 451 20.64 22.17 -28.43
C ASN A 451 20.28 23.31 -29.41
N GLU A 452 19.06 23.84 -29.35
CA GLU A 452 18.62 25.00 -30.13
C GLU A 452 19.39 26.28 -29.74
N GLU A 453 19.70 26.44 -28.45
CA GLU A 453 20.51 27.57 -27.96
C GLU A 453 21.96 27.48 -28.40
N GLU A 454 22.58 26.29 -28.37
CA GLU A 454 23.95 26.08 -28.89
C GLU A 454 24.03 26.28 -30.41
N GLY A 455 23.04 25.80 -31.16
CA GLY A 455 22.95 25.99 -32.61
C GLY A 455 22.77 27.45 -33.03
N ASN A 456 22.03 28.24 -32.24
CA ASN A 456 21.90 29.69 -32.49
C ASN A 456 23.14 30.49 -32.08
N SER A 457 23.91 30.03 -31.11
CA SER A 457 25.16 30.68 -30.68
C SER A 457 26.29 30.57 -31.73
N THR A 458 26.26 29.54 -32.57
CA THR A 458 27.23 29.33 -33.66
C THR A 458 26.90 30.09 -34.93
N ASN A 459 25.68 30.67 -35.05
CA ASN A 459 25.23 31.42 -36.25
C ASN A 459 25.25 32.96 -36.10
N THR A 460 25.81 33.52 -35.02
CA THR A 460 25.79 34.97 -34.78
C THR A 460 27.02 35.73 -35.29
N GLU A 461 27.81 35.16 -36.21
CA GLU A 461 28.73 35.95 -37.01
C GLU A 461 28.23 36.01 -38.46
N THR A 462 27.85 37.27 -38.85
CA THR A 462 27.45 37.73 -40.19
C THR A 462 26.02 37.42 -40.65
N CYS A 463 25.09 38.40 -40.41
CA CYS A 463 24.34 39.10 -41.49
C CYS A 463 23.38 40.16 -40.91
N LYS A 464 23.39 41.34 -41.50
CA LYS A 464 22.48 42.47 -41.21
C LYS A 464 21.04 42.15 -41.63
N PRO A 465 20.01 42.74 -40.98
CA PRO A 465 18.63 42.35 -41.16
C PRO A 465 18.00 42.87 -42.45
N GLN A 466 17.36 42.00 -43.21
CA GLN A 466 16.32 42.37 -44.15
C GLN A 466 14.94 42.09 -43.52
N GLN A 467 14.13 43.16 -43.50
CA GLN A 467 12.74 43.11 -43.05
C GLN A 467 11.89 42.29 -44.03
N SER A 468 11.17 41.30 -43.56
CA SER A 468 10.04 40.72 -44.26
C SER A 468 8.84 40.56 -43.28
N LYS A 469 7.65 40.93 -43.80
CA LYS A 469 6.36 41.03 -43.12
C LYS A 469 5.88 39.67 -42.60
N PRO A 470 5.05 39.62 -41.53
CA PRO A 470 4.60 38.38 -40.94
C PRO A 470 3.54 37.67 -41.80
N ALA A 471 3.74 36.41 -42.08
CA ALA A 471 2.73 35.47 -42.57
C ALA A 471 1.90 34.97 -41.41
N LYS A 472 0.60 34.87 -41.63
CA LYS A 472 -0.38 34.31 -40.65
C LYS A 472 -0.11 32.83 -40.50
N GLU A 473 0.17 32.40 -39.29
CA GLU A 473 0.18 30.98 -38.89
C GLU A 473 -1.23 30.42 -38.73
N GLU A 474 -1.50 29.31 -39.39
CA GLU A 474 -2.70 28.51 -39.13
C GLU A 474 -2.47 27.68 -37.85
N PRO A 475 -3.49 27.50 -36.97
CA PRO A 475 -3.30 26.78 -35.71
C PRO A 475 -3.03 25.30 -35.95
N SER A 476 -2.00 24.78 -35.30
CA SER A 476 -1.61 23.37 -35.37
C SER A 476 -2.68 22.47 -34.76
N MET A 477 -2.80 21.24 -35.29
CA MET A 477 -3.76 20.20 -34.83
C MET A 477 -3.61 19.87 -33.33
N PHE A 478 -2.54 20.30 -32.71
CA PHE A 478 -2.23 20.08 -31.28
C PHE A 478 -3.08 20.98 -30.34
N GLU A 479 -3.48 22.18 -30.78
CA GLU A 479 -4.34 23.07 -29.98
C GLU A 479 -5.79 22.59 -29.87
N SER A 480 -6.26 21.79 -30.83
CA SER A 480 -7.63 21.27 -30.84
C SER A 480 -7.87 20.16 -29.80
N ILE A 481 -6.84 19.41 -29.41
CA ILE A 481 -6.94 18.31 -28.42
C ILE A 481 -6.82 18.84 -26.97
N LEU A 482 -5.99 19.87 -26.76
CA LEU A 482 -5.86 20.54 -25.45
C LEU A 482 -6.98 21.52 -25.12
N GLY A 483 -7.82 21.83 -26.10
CA GLY A 483 -8.92 22.79 -26.00
C GLY A 483 -10.21 22.26 -25.35
N SER A 484 -10.35 20.96 -25.08
CA SER A 484 -11.56 20.42 -24.51
C SER A 484 -11.71 20.85 -23.04
N PRO A 485 -12.90 21.40 -22.65
CA PRO A 485 -13.15 21.86 -21.28
C PRO A 485 -12.98 20.77 -20.23
N MET A 486 -13.10 19.50 -20.62
CA MET A 486 -13.06 18.34 -19.73
C MET A 486 -11.64 18.05 -19.22
N VAL A 487 -10.61 18.14 -20.07
CA VAL A 487 -9.22 17.86 -19.69
C VAL A 487 -8.65 18.99 -18.82
N LYS A 488 -9.00 20.26 -19.12
CA LYS A 488 -8.54 21.42 -18.32
C LYS A 488 -9.18 21.48 -16.92
N THR A 489 -10.39 20.95 -16.76
CA THR A 489 -11.10 20.97 -15.47
C THR A 489 -10.66 19.79 -14.58
N PHE A 490 -10.46 18.60 -15.14
CA PHE A 490 -10.07 17.42 -14.39
C PHE A 490 -8.65 17.53 -13.81
N GLY A 491 -7.66 17.89 -14.62
CA GLY A 491 -6.28 18.01 -14.16
C GLY A 491 -6.06 19.11 -13.11
N LYS A 492 -6.67 20.30 -13.31
CA LYS A 492 -6.54 21.43 -12.37
C LYS A 492 -7.28 21.23 -11.05
N THR A 493 -8.41 20.54 -11.06
CA THR A 493 -9.19 20.28 -9.85
C THR A 493 -8.55 19.17 -9.03
N LEU A 494 -8.05 18.09 -9.65
CA LEU A 494 -7.36 17.01 -8.96
C LEU A 494 -6.05 17.48 -8.30
N MET A 495 -5.21 18.24 -9.02
CA MET A 495 -3.97 18.81 -8.45
C MET A 495 -4.23 19.81 -7.32
N ARG A 496 -5.25 20.65 -7.45
CA ARG A 496 -5.52 21.72 -6.47
C ARG A 496 -6.24 21.22 -5.21
N GLU A 497 -7.10 20.23 -5.34
CA GLU A 497 -7.82 19.62 -4.21
C GLU A 497 -7.00 18.51 -3.56
N GLY A 498 -6.29 17.68 -4.33
CA GLY A 498 -5.36 16.68 -3.82
C GLY A 498 -4.22 17.31 -3.03
N ALA A 499 -3.58 18.35 -3.55
CA ALA A 499 -2.54 19.09 -2.83
C ALA A 499 -3.07 19.79 -1.57
N LYS A 500 -4.31 20.31 -1.58
CA LYS A 500 -4.95 20.89 -0.39
C LYS A 500 -5.34 19.84 0.64
N ALA A 501 -5.83 18.68 0.19
CA ALA A 501 -6.16 17.57 1.09
C ALA A 501 -4.89 17.04 1.76
N ILE A 502 -3.82 16.82 0.99
CA ILE A 502 -2.53 16.37 1.53
C ILE A 502 -1.92 17.45 2.44
N MET A 503 -1.95 18.73 2.09
CA MET A 503 -1.45 19.81 2.97
C MET A 503 -2.29 19.96 4.24
N GLY A 504 -3.61 19.74 4.18
CA GLY A 504 -4.48 19.72 5.35
C GLY A 504 -4.21 18.53 6.27
N MET A 505 -3.94 17.36 5.71
CA MET A 505 -3.61 16.14 6.43
C MET A 505 -2.23 16.16 7.08
N ILE A 506 -1.29 16.90 6.50
CA ILE A 506 0.12 16.99 6.94
C ILE A 506 0.32 18.04 8.06
N GLY A 507 -0.76 18.68 8.53
CA GLY A 507 -0.69 19.57 9.69
C GLY A 507 -0.04 20.94 9.43
N LEU A 508 0.11 21.36 8.18
CA LEU A 508 0.55 22.72 7.84
C LEU A 508 -0.60 23.71 8.05
N LYS A 509 -0.82 24.13 9.30
CA LYS A 509 -1.68 25.28 9.61
C LYS A 509 -1.13 26.52 8.93
N LYS A 510 -1.94 27.18 8.11
CA LYS A 510 -1.70 28.57 7.70
C LYS A 510 -1.51 29.41 8.95
N THR A 511 -0.31 29.89 9.21
CA THR A 511 -0.10 30.99 10.16
C THR A 511 -0.72 32.25 9.57
N SER A 512 -1.93 32.56 9.98
CA SER A 512 -2.50 33.88 9.75
C SER A 512 -1.74 34.87 10.63
N LYS A 513 -0.90 35.70 10.05
CA LYS A 513 -0.38 36.91 10.71
C LYS A 513 -1.60 37.79 11.02
N GLY A 514 -1.98 37.84 12.28
CA GLY A 514 -2.90 38.83 12.79
C GLY A 514 -2.26 40.21 12.69
N SER A 515 -2.90 41.05 11.87
CA SER A 515 -2.68 42.49 11.89
C SER A 515 -3.16 43.00 13.27
N LYS A 516 -2.27 43.50 14.10
CA LYS A 516 -2.63 44.36 15.20
C LYS A 516 -2.52 45.80 14.73
N LYS A 517 -3.63 46.49 14.84
CA LYS A 517 -3.65 47.92 15.12
C LYS A 517 -3.28 48.16 16.56
#